data_3d0457bb8cbbd1eefd0f558ab8e0c722
#
_entry.id   3d0457bb8cbbd1eefd0f558ab8e0c722
#
_cell.length_a   1.000
_cell.length_b   1.000
_cell.length_c   1.000
_cell.angle_alpha   90.00
_cell.angle_beta   90.00
_cell.angle_gamma   90.00
#
_symmetry.space_group_name_H-M   'P 1'
#
loop_
_entity.id
_entity.type
_entity.pdbx_description
1 polymer ?
#
loop_
_entity_poly.entity_id
_entity_poly.type
_entity_poly.pdbx_seq_one_letter_code
_entity_poly.pdbx_strand_id
1 'polypeptide(L)'
;MVKLKGLRQINPYVAGQQPNEPDMIKLNTNENAYGPSPKVAEALQNFDAQDLRKYSSLDQAELCQALAANLGVSPDQLIIGNGSDDILSMAFLAFFNSGESVLFPDLTYGFYKVWADLYHVPFREIPLTADFEIHPSDYFGDNGGIILANPNAPTGIYLSLDQLEEILASNQDVVVVVDEAYIHFGNQSALPLLETYPNLFITRTFSKDAALAGLRVGYGIGHPDLIAVMKAVKDSINPYSVDMLAERLALAAVEDWDYYLETGRAIQETRDWFAGELAALDFQILPSQTNFVLAQPTRISAAELFQKLEERRIYVRYFPKAERIKDFLRISIGQREEMETVLAVIKEICSS
;
A
#
# COMPACT_ATOMS: atom_id res chain seq x y z
N MET A 1 4.77 35.56 -5.13
CA MET A 1 4.25 34.42 -5.92
C MET A 1 3.88 34.96 -7.29
N VAL A 2 4.38 34.33 -8.37
CA VAL A 2 4.07 34.76 -9.74
C VAL A 2 2.59 34.50 -10.02
N LYS A 3 1.87 35.51 -10.52
CA LYS A 3 0.44 35.39 -10.87
C LYS A 3 0.31 35.15 -12.39
N LEU A 4 0.23 33.88 -12.78
CA LEU A 4 0.00 33.48 -14.17
C LEU A 4 -1.38 32.83 -14.32
N LYS A 5 -2.02 33.05 -15.47
CA LYS A 5 -3.28 32.37 -15.83
C LYS A 5 -2.97 30.88 -16.07
N GLY A 6 -3.88 30.01 -15.62
CA GLY A 6 -3.78 28.57 -15.87
C GLY A 6 -2.89 27.78 -14.88
N LEU A 7 -2.33 28.44 -13.86
CA LEU A 7 -1.65 27.70 -12.79
C LEU A 7 -2.69 26.94 -11.95
N ARG A 8 -2.52 25.62 -11.89
CA ARG A 8 -3.36 24.76 -11.06
C ARG A 8 -3.06 24.96 -9.56
N GLN A 9 -4.11 25.07 -8.77
CA GLN A 9 -4.02 25.02 -7.31
C GLN A 9 -4.44 23.63 -6.85
N ILE A 10 -3.54 22.92 -6.17
CA ILE A 10 -3.76 21.57 -5.63
C ILE A 10 -3.21 21.48 -4.21
N ASN A 11 -3.83 20.65 -3.40
CA ASN A 11 -3.33 20.25 -2.10
C ASN A 11 -2.58 18.90 -2.27
N PRO A 12 -1.23 18.90 -2.28
CA PRO A 12 -0.49 17.67 -2.50
C PRO A 12 -0.59 16.74 -1.28
N TYR A 13 -0.32 15.47 -1.50
CA TYR A 13 -0.12 14.51 -0.42
C TYR A 13 1.04 14.94 0.48
N VAL A 14 0.86 14.78 1.79
CA VAL A 14 1.91 15.05 2.78
C VAL A 14 2.54 13.74 3.21
N ALA A 15 3.70 13.45 2.67
CA ALA A 15 4.49 12.26 3.03
C ALA A 15 4.91 12.29 4.51
N GLY A 16 5.27 11.10 5.05
CA GLY A 16 5.95 11.00 6.34
C GLY A 16 7.34 11.62 6.28
N GLN A 17 7.87 11.96 7.45
CA GLN A 17 9.26 12.37 7.58
C GLN A 17 10.18 11.29 6.97
N GLN A 18 11.27 11.75 6.34
CA GLN A 18 12.33 10.89 5.83
C GLN A 18 13.63 11.18 6.59
N PRO A 19 13.73 10.72 7.85
CA PRO A 19 14.95 10.91 8.65
C PRO A 19 16.10 10.15 8.00
N ASN A 20 17.31 10.70 8.13
CA ASN A 20 18.55 10.08 7.67
C ASN A 20 19.63 10.36 8.70
N GLU A 21 19.55 9.68 9.83
CA GLU A 21 20.47 9.81 10.95
C GLU A 21 21.18 8.47 11.21
N PRO A 22 22.43 8.48 11.69
CA PRO A 22 23.10 7.26 12.10
C PRO A 22 22.35 6.61 13.28
N ASP A 23 22.34 5.29 13.32
CA ASP A 23 21.79 4.48 14.41
C ASP A 23 20.29 4.76 14.72
N MET A 24 19.52 5.23 13.75
CA MET A 24 18.09 5.41 13.89
C MET A 24 17.32 4.11 13.67
N ILE A 25 16.16 3.99 14.34
CA ILE A 25 15.14 2.97 14.05
C ILE A 25 13.98 3.64 13.29
N LYS A 26 13.83 3.32 12.01
CA LYS A 26 12.87 3.97 11.12
C LYS A 26 11.63 3.11 10.92
N LEU A 27 10.54 3.43 11.61
CA LEU A 27 9.27 2.69 11.63
C LEU A 27 8.06 3.56 11.23
N ASN A 28 8.24 4.53 10.32
CA ASN A 28 7.21 5.52 10.02
C ASN A 28 6.60 5.42 8.61
N THR A 29 7.20 4.67 7.68
CA THR A 29 6.77 4.60 6.28
C THR A 29 6.47 3.19 5.78
N ASN A 30 6.34 2.22 6.69
CA ASN A 30 5.97 0.83 6.40
C ASN A 30 6.92 0.16 5.40
N GLU A 31 8.21 0.50 5.46
CA GLU A 31 9.25 -0.21 4.73
C GLU A 31 9.40 -1.63 5.29
N ASN A 32 9.90 -2.55 4.48
CA ASN A 32 10.14 -3.92 4.93
C ASN A 32 11.36 -3.94 5.87
N ALA A 33 11.25 -4.70 6.96
CA ALA A 33 12.33 -4.87 7.94
C ALA A 33 13.53 -5.66 7.39
N TYR A 34 13.28 -6.48 6.38
CA TYR A 34 14.29 -7.32 5.74
C TYR A 34 14.72 -6.69 4.42
N GLY A 35 15.95 -6.98 4.00
CA GLY A 35 16.45 -6.58 2.69
C GLY A 35 15.81 -7.38 1.55
N PRO A 36 16.03 -6.98 0.30
CA PRO A 36 15.62 -7.76 -0.85
C PRO A 36 16.35 -9.12 -0.89
N SER A 37 15.78 -10.07 -1.65
CA SER A 37 16.33 -11.43 -1.73
C SER A 37 17.76 -11.47 -2.31
N PRO A 38 18.53 -12.53 -2.03
CA PRO A 38 19.87 -12.71 -2.60
C PRO A 38 19.88 -12.67 -4.13
N LYS A 39 18.84 -13.17 -4.81
CA LYS A 39 18.74 -13.09 -6.29
C LYS A 39 18.65 -11.68 -6.81
N VAL A 40 18.01 -10.78 -6.07
CA VAL A 40 17.97 -9.34 -6.42
C VAL A 40 19.38 -8.74 -6.36
N ALA A 41 20.15 -9.07 -5.32
CA ALA A 41 21.53 -8.61 -5.18
C ALA A 41 22.42 -9.15 -6.31
N GLU A 42 22.26 -10.42 -6.68
CA GLU A 42 22.97 -11.05 -7.82
C GLU A 42 22.58 -10.39 -9.13
N ALA A 43 21.30 -10.15 -9.39
CA ALA A 43 20.83 -9.48 -10.60
C ALA A 43 21.38 -8.06 -10.72
N LEU A 44 21.48 -7.32 -9.60
CA LEU A 44 22.07 -6.00 -9.56
C LEU A 44 23.58 -6.02 -9.89
N GLN A 45 24.33 -6.98 -9.34
CA GLN A 45 25.78 -7.14 -9.61
C GLN A 45 26.06 -7.50 -11.07
N ASN A 46 25.18 -8.26 -11.70
CA ASN A 46 25.32 -8.71 -13.09
C ASN A 46 24.70 -7.75 -14.11
N PHE A 47 24.17 -6.60 -13.68
CA PHE A 47 23.56 -5.63 -14.59
C PHE A 47 24.63 -4.89 -15.37
N ASP A 48 24.55 -4.92 -16.72
CA ASP A 48 25.45 -4.16 -17.57
C ASP A 48 24.96 -2.71 -17.72
N ALA A 49 25.71 -1.77 -17.14
CA ALA A 49 25.43 -0.35 -17.25
C ALA A 49 25.37 0.18 -18.71
N GLN A 50 25.96 -0.52 -19.69
CA GLN A 50 25.85 -0.17 -21.11
C GLN A 50 24.41 -0.29 -21.64
N ASP A 51 23.59 -1.10 -21.02
CA ASP A 51 22.17 -1.24 -21.41
C ASP A 51 21.34 0.00 -21.07
N LEU A 52 21.74 0.81 -20.08
CA LEU A 52 21.04 2.04 -19.70
C LEU A 52 20.93 3.09 -20.84
N ARG A 53 21.68 2.95 -21.92
CA ARG A 53 21.55 3.81 -23.11
C ARG A 53 20.30 3.54 -23.96
N LYS A 54 19.57 2.45 -23.67
CA LYS A 54 18.36 2.04 -24.40
C LYS A 54 17.13 2.35 -23.55
N TYR A 55 16.00 2.51 -24.20
CA TYR A 55 14.72 2.51 -23.50
C TYR A 55 14.41 1.11 -22.93
N SER A 56 13.65 1.07 -21.83
CA SER A 56 13.11 -0.16 -21.26
C SER A 56 12.05 -0.79 -22.16
N SER A 57 11.65 -2.01 -21.84
CA SER A 57 10.52 -2.70 -22.46
C SER A 57 9.20 -1.90 -22.29
N LEU A 58 8.34 -1.89 -23.31
CA LEU A 58 7.04 -1.22 -23.25
C LEU A 58 6.02 -1.97 -22.38
N ASP A 59 6.06 -3.30 -22.44
CA ASP A 59 5.06 -4.20 -21.87
C ASP A 59 5.56 -5.01 -20.67
N GLN A 60 6.88 -4.93 -20.36
CA GLN A 60 7.53 -5.70 -19.30
C GLN A 60 7.18 -7.21 -19.38
N ALA A 61 7.23 -7.78 -20.59
CA ALA A 61 6.70 -9.10 -20.89
C ALA A 61 7.28 -10.22 -20.01
N GLU A 62 8.59 -10.22 -19.74
CA GLU A 62 9.24 -11.23 -18.90
C GLU A 62 8.72 -11.16 -17.45
N LEU A 63 8.60 -9.96 -16.90
CA LEU A 63 8.06 -9.74 -15.56
C LEU A 63 6.57 -10.12 -15.49
N CYS A 64 5.78 -9.76 -16.51
CA CYS A 64 4.37 -10.17 -16.59
C CYS A 64 4.21 -11.69 -16.65
N GLN A 65 5.05 -12.41 -17.41
CA GLN A 65 5.01 -13.86 -17.49
C GLN A 65 5.37 -14.53 -16.15
N ALA A 66 6.41 -14.04 -15.47
CA ALA A 66 6.82 -14.56 -14.16
C ALA A 66 5.73 -14.32 -13.09
N LEU A 67 5.16 -13.10 -13.05
CA LEU A 67 4.06 -12.79 -12.15
C LEU A 67 2.81 -13.62 -12.44
N ALA A 68 2.44 -13.77 -13.72
CA ALA A 68 1.30 -14.58 -14.13
C ALA A 68 1.43 -16.03 -13.66
N ALA A 69 2.60 -16.63 -13.80
CA ALA A 69 2.89 -17.97 -13.32
C ALA A 69 2.75 -18.09 -11.79
N ASN A 70 3.27 -17.11 -11.04
CA ASN A 70 3.18 -17.10 -9.56
C ASN A 70 1.75 -16.87 -9.06
N LEU A 71 0.97 -16.06 -9.74
CA LEU A 71 -0.37 -15.64 -9.32
C LEU A 71 -1.46 -16.58 -9.84
N GLY A 72 -1.16 -17.45 -10.80
CA GLY A 72 -2.13 -18.32 -11.45
C GLY A 72 -3.10 -17.57 -12.39
N VAL A 73 -2.66 -16.45 -12.99
CA VAL A 73 -3.43 -15.65 -13.94
C VAL A 73 -2.78 -15.65 -15.32
N SER A 74 -3.44 -15.07 -16.31
CA SER A 74 -2.87 -14.90 -17.65
C SER A 74 -2.04 -13.60 -17.74
N PRO A 75 -0.96 -13.53 -18.56
CA PRO A 75 -0.18 -12.30 -18.73
C PRO A 75 -0.96 -11.10 -19.25
N ASP A 76 -2.05 -11.30 -19.99
CA ASP A 76 -2.94 -10.24 -20.47
C ASP A 76 -3.85 -9.65 -19.39
N GLN A 77 -3.91 -10.30 -18.21
CA GLN A 77 -4.55 -9.78 -17.01
C GLN A 77 -3.64 -8.89 -16.18
N LEU A 78 -2.43 -8.57 -16.64
CA LEU A 78 -1.41 -7.83 -15.88
C LEU A 78 -0.99 -6.52 -16.57
N ILE A 79 -0.72 -5.52 -15.74
CA ILE A 79 -0.05 -4.27 -16.13
C ILE A 79 0.98 -3.89 -15.07
N ILE A 80 2.19 -3.49 -15.51
CA ILE A 80 3.26 -3.02 -14.64
C ILE A 80 3.34 -1.48 -14.70
N GLY A 81 3.58 -0.84 -13.55
CA GLY A 81 3.73 0.61 -13.43
C GLY A 81 4.82 1.02 -12.45
N ASN A 82 5.07 2.31 -12.35
CA ASN A 82 6.10 2.92 -11.50
C ASN A 82 5.63 3.01 -10.02
N GLY A 83 5.44 1.85 -9.40
CA GLY A 83 4.81 1.67 -8.09
C GLY A 83 3.30 1.55 -8.19
N SER A 84 2.66 1.08 -7.10
CA SER A 84 1.20 1.04 -7.03
C SER A 84 0.56 2.43 -7.14
N ASP A 85 1.26 3.50 -6.76
CA ASP A 85 0.79 4.87 -6.92
C ASP A 85 0.53 5.23 -8.37
N ASP A 86 1.42 4.81 -9.30
CA ASP A 86 1.25 5.00 -10.74
C ASP A 86 0.05 4.21 -11.26
N ILE A 87 -0.08 2.94 -10.87
CA ILE A 87 -1.23 2.09 -11.21
C ILE A 87 -2.55 2.68 -10.70
N LEU A 88 -2.59 3.11 -9.44
CA LEU A 88 -3.79 3.72 -8.84
C LEU A 88 -4.15 5.05 -9.49
N SER A 89 -3.15 5.90 -9.75
CA SER A 89 -3.34 7.17 -10.46
C SER A 89 -3.91 6.96 -11.86
N MET A 90 -3.40 5.96 -12.59
CA MET A 90 -3.95 5.58 -13.91
C MET A 90 -5.36 4.99 -13.79
N ALA A 91 -5.68 4.25 -12.72
CA ALA A 91 -7.02 3.70 -12.50
C ALA A 91 -8.07 4.82 -12.36
N PHE A 92 -7.74 5.94 -11.70
CA PHE A 92 -8.62 7.10 -11.67
C PHE A 92 -8.92 7.66 -13.07
N LEU A 93 -7.93 7.67 -13.95
CA LEU A 93 -8.11 8.12 -15.33
C LEU A 93 -8.80 7.09 -16.22
N ALA A 94 -8.59 5.80 -15.95
CA ALA A 94 -9.12 4.72 -16.77
C ALA A 94 -10.58 4.38 -16.44
N PHE A 95 -10.96 4.38 -15.15
CA PHE A 95 -12.20 3.76 -14.69
C PHE A 95 -13.25 4.73 -14.17
N PHE A 96 -12.87 5.90 -13.65
CA PHE A 96 -13.77 6.78 -12.92
C PHE A 96 -14.19 8.01 -13.74
N ASN A 97 -14.77 7.77 -14.91
CA ASN A 97 -15.13 8.81 -15.89
C ASN A 97 -16.65 8.98 -16.10
N SER A 98 -17.49 8.36 -15.29
CA SER A 98 -18.95 8.45 -15.43
C SER A 98 -19.50 9.84 -15.06
N GLY A 99 -18.76 10.61 -14.27
CA GLY A 99 -19.22 11.85 -13.66
C GLY A 99 -19.96 11.64 -12.33
N GLU A 100 -20.14 10.38 -11.91
CA GLU A 100 -20.68 10.00 -10.61
C GLU A 100 -19.57 9.89 -9.56
N SER A 101 -19.97 9.93 -8.27
CA SER A 101 -18.99 9.91 -7.18
C SER A 101 -18.34 8.55 -6.99
N VAL A 102 -17.01 8.52 -6.95
CA VAL A 102 -16.24 7.36 -6.50
C VAL A 102 -16.31 7.24 -4.98
N LEU A 103 -16.46 6.00 -4.47
CA LEU A 103 -16.58 5.72 -3.04
C LEU A 103 -15.27 5.15 -2.48
N PHE A 104 -14.86 5.66 -1.33
CA PHE A 104 -13.78 5.08 -0.53
C PHE A 104 -13.95 5.43 0.96
N PRO A 105 -13.31 4.69 1.90
CA PRO A 105 -13.44 4.97 3.33
C PRO A 105 -12.93 6.37 3.71
N ASP A 106 -13.56 6.99 4.71
CA ASP A 106 -13.16 8.30 5.28
C ASP A 106 -11.77 8.28 5.92
N LEU A 107 -11.32 7.09 6.35
CA LEU A 107 -9.99 6.87 6.89
C LEU A 107 -9.31 5.71 6.13
N THR A 108 -8.57 6.07 5.08
CA THR A 108 -7.87 5.14 4.20
C THR A 108 -6.61 5.78 3.62
N TYR A 109 -6.06 5.24 2.54
CA TYR A 109 -4.86 5.77 1.89
C TYR A 109 -5.11 7.18 1.33
N GLY A 110 -4.42 8.16 1.87
CA GLY A 110 -4.68 9.58 1.63
C GLY A 110 -4.50 10.06 0.19
N PHE A 111 -3.85 9.27 -0.68
CA PHE A 111 -3.71 9.60 -2.10
C PHE A 111 -5.01 9.46 -2.91
N TYR A 112 -5.97 8.65 -2.50
CA TYR A 112 -7.22 8.50 -3.24
C TYR A 112 -7.92 9.85 -3.43
N LYS A 113 -8.03 10.62 -2.36
CA LYS A 113 -8.58 11.97 -2.39
C LYS A 113 -7.75 12.95 -3.22
N VAL A 114 -6.42 12.84 -3.16
CA VAL A 114 -5.51 13.68 -3.95
C VAL A 114 -5.68 13.42 -5.43
N TRP A 115 -5.79 12.15 -5.86
CA TRP A 115 -6.03 11.84 -7.27
C TRP A 115 -7.44 12.22 -7.72
N ALA A 116 -8.47 12.03 -6.90
CA ALA A 116 -9.82 12.49 -7.20
C ALA A 116 -9.85 14.01 -7.45
N ASP A 117 -9.23 14.80 -6.57
CA ASP A 117 -9.09 16.25 -6.75
C ASP A 117 -8.25 16.61 -7.99
N LEU A 118 -7.13 15.91 -8.20
CA LEU A 118 -6.21 16.16 -9.31
C LEU A 118 -6.88 15.95 -10.67
N TYR A 119 -7.68 14.91 -10.79
CA TYR A 119 -8.34 14.52 -12.05
C TYR A 119 -9.79 15.02 -12.14
N HIS A 120 -10.26 15.77 -11.14
CA HIS A 120 -11.63 16.28 -11.08
C HIS A 120 -12.70 15.18 -11.10
N VAL A 121 -12.40 14.07 -10.46
CA VAL A 121 -13.31 12.95 -10.24
C VAL A 121 -14.15 13.26 -9.00
N PRO A 122 -15.48 13.31 -9.07
CA PRO A 122 -16.31 13.43 -7.88
C PRO A 122 -16.10 12.25 -6.95
N PHE A 123 -16.11 12.48 -5.65
CA PHE A 123 -15.95 11.38 -4.68
C PHE A 123 -16.83 11.59 -3.44
N ARG A 124 -17.05 10.52 -2.73
CA ARG A 124 -17.71 10.49 -1.43
C ARG A 124 -16.94 9.62 -0.47
N GLU A 125 -16.54 10.18 0.65
CA GLU A 125 -15.92 9.46 1.76
C GLU A 125 -17.00 8.73 2.55
N ILE A 126 -16.87 7.40 2.70
CA ILE A 126 -17.79 6.53 3.42
C ILE A 126 -17.23 6.32 4.84
N PRO A 127 -17.98 6.69 5.89
CA PRO A 127 -17.52 6.53 7.25
C PRO A 127 -17.28 5.05 7.59
N LEU A 128 -16.09 4.73 8.13
CA LEU A 128 -15.88 3.44 8.79
C LEU A 128 -16.73 3.36 10.06
N THR A 129 -17.06 2.16 10.51
CA THR A 129 -17.75 1.91 11.79
C THR A 129 -16.96 2.48 12.98
N ALA A 130 -17.53 2.45 14.19
CA ALA A 130 -16.82 2.84 15.40
C ALA A 130 -15.55 2.00 15.65
N ASP A 131 -15.55 0.74 15.20
CA ASP A 131 -14.44 -0.20 15.28
C ASP A 131 -13.51 -0.14 14.07
N PHE A 132 -13.63 0.90 13.23
CA PHE A 132 -12.84 1.14 12.02
C PHE A 132 -13.03 0.11 10.90
N GLU A 133 -14.14 -0.59 10.87
CA GLU A 133 -14.46 -1.59 9.86
C GLU A 133 -15.27 -0.99 8.70
N ILE A 134 -15.15 -1.59 7.51
CA ILE A 134 -16.00 -1.34 6.36
C ILE A 134 -17.31 -2.12 6.54
N HIS A 135 -18.44 -1.45 6.35
CA HIS A 135 -19.74 -2.10 6.30
C HIS A 135 -20.18 -2.22 4.82
N PRO A 136 -20.28 -3.43 4.25
CA PRO A 136 -20.50 -3.62 2.80
C PRO A 136 -21.69 -2.86 2.24
N SER A 137 -22.82 -2.82 2.96
CA SER A 137 -24.05 -2.16 2.47
C SER A 137 -23.90 -0.65 2.28
N ASP A 138 -22.91 0.00 2.89
CA ASP A 138 -22.66 1.44 2.73
C ASP A 138 -22.07 1.77 1.34
N TYR A 139 -21.67 0.73 0.60
CA TYR A 139 -21.14 0.81 -0.76
C TYR A 139 -22.15 0.36 -1.83
N PHE A 140 -23.40 0.07 -1.45
CA PHE A 140 -24.45 -0.32 -2.39
C PHE A 140 -25.13 0.92 -3.01
N GLY A 141 -25.70 0.75 -4.21
CA GLY A 141 -26.41 1.81 -4.93
C GLY A 141 -25.54 2.61 -5.89
N ASP A 142 -26.11 3.64 -6.49
CA ASP A 142 -25.52 4.41 -7.59
C ASP A 142 -24.20 5.09 -7.17
N ASN A 143 -23.14 4.81 -7.91
CA ASN A 143 -21.82 5.38 -7.72
C ASN A 143 -20.98 5.30 -9.01
N GLY A 144 -19.87 6.03 -9.07
CA GLY A 144 -18.96 6.07 -10.22
C GLY A 144 -17.79 5.08 -10.14
N GLY A 145 -17.78 4.23 -9.12
CA GLY A 145 -16.75 3.24 -8.84
C GLY A 145 -16.35 3.22 -7.36
N ILE A 146 -15.62 2.21 -6.97
CA ILE A 146 -15.21 2.01 -5.58
C ILE A 146 -13.71 1.75 -5.53
N ILE A 147 -13.02 2.29 -4.52
CA ILE A 147 -11.63 1.96 -4.24
C ILE A 147 -11.44 1.66 -2.76
N LEU A 148 -10.89 0.49 -2.45
CA LEU A 148 -10.69 -0.03 -1.09
C LEU A 148 -9.25 -0.50 -0.92
N ALA A 149 -8.55 -0.01 0.10
CA ALA A 149 -7.32 -0.64 0.55
C ALA A 149 -7.67 -1.87 1.40
N ASN A 150 -7.14 -3.04 1.05
CA ASN A 150 -7.42 -4.28 1.78
C ASN A 150 -6.17 -5.17 1.90
N PRO A 151 -5.56 -5.27 3.09
CA PRO A 151 -5.92 -4.59 4.36
C PRO A 151 -5.84 -3.07 4.30
N ASN A 152 -6.74 -2.39 5.04
CA ASN A 152 -6.80 -0.95 5.04
C ASN A 152 -5.59 -0.29 5.74
N ALA A 153 -5.10 0.80 5.21
CA ALA A 153 -4.11 1.66 5.85
C ALA A 153 -4.73 3.05 6.08
N PRO A 154 -4.67 3.64 7.31
CA PRO A 154 -3.73 3.30 8.39
C PRO A 154 -4.27 2.34 9.46
N THR A 155 -5.48 1.81 9.35
CA THR A 155 -6.10 1.01 10.41
C THR A 155 -5.48 -0.38 10.59
N GLY A 156 -5.01 -1.00 9.51
CA GLY A 156 -4.49 -2.37 9.49
C GLY A 156 -5.58 -3.44 9.33
N ILE A 157 -6.85 -3.05 9.32
CA ILE A 157 -8.00 -3.98 9.34
C ILE A 157 -8.23 -4.57 7.94
N TYR A 158 -8.52 -5.85 7.91
CA TYR A 158 -8.81 -6.62 6.71
C TYR A 158 -10.32 -6.82 6.52
N LEU A 159 -10.80 -6.53 5.32
CA LEU A 159 -12.14 -6.86 4.85
C LEU A 159 -12.15 -8.29 4.31
N SER A 160 -13.01 -9.16 4.81
CA SER A 160 -13.09 -10.56 4.38
C SER A 160 -13.50 -10.68 2.91
N LEU A 161 -13.15 -11.82 2.27
CA LEU A 161 -13.55 -12.08 0.88
C LEU A 161 -15.06 -12.09 0.72
N ASP A 162 -15.83 -12.66 1.67
CA ASP A 162 -17.29 -12.68 1.62
C ASP A 162 -17.87 -11.26 1.63
N GLN A 163 -17.33 -10.37 2.47
CA GLN A 163 -17.75 -8.97 2.53
C GLN A 163 -17.37 -8.20 1.25
N LEU A 164 -16.20 -8.49 0.69
CA LEU A 164 -15.77 -7.89 -0.59
C LEU A 164 -16.66 -8.39 -1.74
N GLU A 165 -17.02 -9.67 -1.72
CA GLU A 165 -17.92 -10.26 -2.71
C GLU A 165 -19.30 -9.62 -2.68
N GLU A 166 -19.85 -9.30 -1.49
CA GLU A 166 -21.11 -8.54 -1.37
C GLU A 166 -21.03 -7.18 -2.08
N ILE A 167 -19.90 -6.47 -1.93
CA ILE A 167 -19.66 -5.18 -2.60
C ILE A 167 -19.58 -5.37 -4.12
N LEU A 168 -18.81 -6.35 -4.59
CA LEU A 168 -18.65 -6.64 -6.01
C LEU A 168 -19.98 -7.03 -6.68
N ALA A 169 -20.74 -7.90 -6.04
CA ALA A 169 -22.04 -8.38 -6.55
C ALA A 169 -23.08 -7.26 -6.64
N SER A 170 -23.00 -6.27 -5.73
CA SER A 170 -23.92 -5.13 -5.70
C SER A 170 -23.55 -3.97 -6.62
N ASN A 171 -22.37 -4.04 -7.29
CA ASN A 171 -21.80 -2.95 -8.10
C ASN A 171 -21.22 -3.46 -9.44
N GLN A 172 -21.96 -4.32 -10.15
CA GLN A 172 -21.46 -4.99 -11.36
C GLN A 172 -21.29 -4.09 -12.59
N ASP A 173 -21.82 -2.89 -12.56
CA ASP A 173 -21.78 -1.88 -13.63
C ASP A 173 -20.66 -0.86 -13.48
N VAL A 174 -19.90 -0.91 -12.37
CA VAL A 174 -18.76 -0.05 -12.11
C VAL A 174 -17.53 -0.85 -11.68
N VAL A 175 -16.34 -0.26 -11.82
CA VAL A 175 -15.10 -0.91 -11.40
C VAL A 175 -14.90 -0.77 -9.88
N VAL A 176 -14.57 -1.89 -9.24
CA VAL A 176 -14.14 -1.95 -7.85
C VAL A 176 -12.63 -2.20 -7.83
N VAL A 177 -11.88 -1.21 -7.38
CA VAL A 177 -10.41 -1.28 -7.21
C VAL A 177 -10.09 -1.74 -5.80
N VAL A 178 -9.32 -2.81 -5.66
CA VAL A 178 -8.84 -3.34 -4.37
C VAL A 178 -7.32 -3.16 -4.30
N ASP A 179 -6.89 -2.28 -3.42
CA ASP A 179 -5.46 -2.01 -3.19
C ASP A 179 -4.91 -2.99 -2.15
N GLU A 180 -4.21 -4.00 -2.63
CA GLU A 180 -3.60 -5.09 -1.86
C GLU A 180 -2.13 -4.82 -1.49
N ALA A 181 -1.75 -3.57 -1.21
CA ALA A 181 -0.37 -3.22 -0.88
C ALA A 181 0.21 -4.00 0.32
N TYR A 182 -0.64 -4.55 1.20
CA TYR A 182 -0.25 -5.28 2.41
C TYR A 182 -0.73 -6.73 2.45
N ILE A 183 -1.23 -7.27 1.35
CA ILE A 183 -1.91 -8.57 1.33
C ILE A 183 -1.03 -9.74 1.80
N HIS A 184 0.26 -9.69 1.57
CA HIS A 184 1.20 -10.77 1.92
C HIS A 184 1.57 -10.83 3.42
N PHE A 185 0.99 -9.96 4.26
CA PHE A 185 1.21 -9.99 5.70
C PHE A 185 0.11 -10.73 6.49
N GLY A 186 -0.49 -11.77 5.88
CA GLY A 186 -1.34 -12.73 6.59
C GLY A 186 -2.79 -12.84 6.12
N ASN A 187 -3.08 -12.50 4.84
CA ASN A 187 -4.46 -12.45 4.37
C ASN A 187 -4.71 -13.25 3.10
N GLN A 188 -6.00 -13.44 2.80
CA GLN A 188 -6.46 -13.98 1.53
C GLN A 188 -6.65 -12.86 0.52
N SER A 189 -6.03 -13.02 -0.65
CA SER A 189 -6.20 -12.10 -1.77
C SER A 189 -7.58 -12.21 -2.41
N ALA A 190 -8.03 -11.10 -3.02
CA ALA A 190 -9.20 -11.07 -3.88
C ALA A 190 -8.99 -11.78 -5.24
N LEU A 191 -7.79 -12.29 -5.54
CA LEU A 191 -7.50 -12.99 -6.80
C LEU A 191 -8.53 -14.04 -7.22
N PRO A 192 -9.05 -14.93 -6.34
CA PRO A 192 -10.06 -15.91 -6.73
C PRO A 192 -11.37 -15.31 -7.24
N LEU A 193 -11.68 -14.07 -6.84
CA LEU A 193 -12.89 -13.38 -7.26
C LEU A 193 -12.83 -12.85 -8.71
N LEU A 194 -11.64 -12.76 -9.31
CA LEU A 194 -11.47 -12.33 -10.71
C LEU A 194 -12.17 -13.24 -11.72
N GLU A 195 -12.34 -14.52 -11.42
CA GLU A 195 -13.05 -15.45 -12.29
C GLU A 195 -14.55 -15.14 -12.38
N THR A 196 -15.12 -14.59 -11.30
CA THR A 196 -16.56 -14.31 -11.20
C THR A 196 -16.88 -12.85 -11.49
N TYR A 197 -15.99 -11.92 -11.10
CA TYR A 197 -16.25 -10.48 -11.14
C TYR A 197 -15.32 -9.76 -12.11
N PRO A 198 -15.72 -9.57 -13.38
CA PRO A 198 -14.89 -8.88 -14.38
C PRO A 198 -14.72 -7.38 -14.09
N ASN A 199 -15.50 -6.81 -13.16
CA ASN A 199 -15.39 -5.45 -12.67
C ASN A 199 -14.38 -5.29 -11.50
N LEU A 200 -13.73 -6.37 -11.05
CA LEU A 200 -12.66 -6.31 -10.04
C LEU A 200 -11.33 -5.93 -10.69
N PHE A 201 -10.65 -4.95 -10.11
CA PHE A 201 -9.27 -4.60 -10.42
C PHE A 201 -8.44 -4.59 -9.14
N ILE A 202 -7.38 -5.38 -9.10
CA ILE A 202 -6.48 -5.48 -7.93
C ILE A 202 -5.18 -4.72 -8.23
N THR A 203 -4.66 -3.97 -7.26
CA THR A 203 -3.34 -3.36 -7.37
C THR A 203 -2.42 -3.87 -6.25
N ARG A 204 -1.13 -4.07 -6.57
CA ARG A 204 -0.10 -4.52 -5.66
C ARG A 204 1.21 -3.76 -5.87
N THR A 205 2.13 -3.89 -4.93
CA THR A 205 3.40 -3.18 -4.94
C THR A 205 4.55 -4.08 -4.50
N PHE A 206 5.73 -3.89 -5.08
CA PHE A 206 6.98 -4.48 -4.60
C PHE A 206 7.59 -3.71 -3.42
N SER A 207 6.99 -2.58 -3.04
CA SER A 207 7.53 -1.69 -2.01
C SER A 207 7.45 -2.26 -0.59
N LYS A 208 6.52 -3.20 -0.34
CA LYS A 208 6.22 -3.69 1.01
C LYS A 208 6.75 -5.10 1.23
N ASP A 209 6.15 -6.09 0.62
CA ASP A 209 6.54 -7.49 0.75
C ASP A 209 7.89 -7.80 0.11
N ALA A 210 8.14 -7.33 -1.09
CA ALA A 210 9.39 -7.58 -1.82
C ALA A 210 10.57 -6.68 -1.43
N ALA A 211 10.43 -5.80 -0.43
CA ALA A 211 11.50 -4.92 0.06
C ALA A 211 12.14 -4.01 -1.01
N LEU A 212 11.40 -3.65 -2.05
CA LEU A 212 11.88 -2.88 -3.21
C LEU A 212 11.26 -1.48 -3.31
N ALA A 213 10.96 -0.85 -2.17
CA ALA A 213 10.35 0.49 -2.14
C ALA A 213 11.14 1.53 -2.94
N GLY A 214 12.47 1.44 -2.96
CA GLY A 214 13.37 2.33 -3.70
C GLY A 214 13.32 2.15 -5.21
N LEU A 215 12.86 1.01 -5.73
CA LEU A 215 12.78 0.72 -7.18
C LEU A 215 11.49 1.20 -7.82
N ARG A 216 10.47 1.53 -7.04
CA ARG A 216 9.20 2.02 -7.56
C ARG A 216 8.56 1.07 -8.58
N VAL A 217 8.32 -0.18 -8.24
CA VAL A 217 7.59 -1.14 -9.07
C VAL A 217 6.28 -1.54 -8.39
N GLY A 218 5.19 -1.54 -9.16
CA GLY A 218 3.88 -2.03 -8.78
C GLY A 218 3.17 -2.63 -9.98
N TYR A 219 2.07 -3.28 -9.74
CA TYR A 219 1.31 -3.92 -10.80
C TYR A 219 -0.19 -3.95 -10.51
N GLY A 220 -0.97 -3.99 -11.59
CA GLY A 220 -2.41 -4.17 -11.56
C GLY A 220 -2.80 -5.51 -12.15
N ILE A 221 -3.88 -6.10 -11.65
CA ILE A 221 -4.44 -7.37 -12.08
C ILE A 221 -5.94 -7.18 -12.31
N GLY A 222 -6.47 -7.63 -13.44
CA GLY A 222 -7.88 -7.48 -13.73
C GLY A 222 -8.31 -8.23 -14.99
N HIS A 223 -9.58 -8.10 -15.36
CA HIS A 223 -10.07 -8.61 -16.63
C HIS A 223 -9.28 -8.00 -17.80
N PRO A 224 -8.99 -8.76 -18.89
CA PRO A 224 -8.20 -8.23 -20.02
C PRO A 224 -8.72 -6.92 -20.61
N ASP A 225 -10.04 -6.69 -20.62
CA ASP A 225 -10.62 -5.43 -21.09
C ASP A 225 -10.24 -4.24 -20.19
N LEU A 226 -10.20 -4.41 -18.86
CA LEU A 226 -9.74 -3.38 -17.93
C LEU A 226 -8.25 -3.10 -18.14
N ILE A 227 -7.46 -4.16 -18.31
CA ILE A 227 -6.03 -4.04 -18.59
C ILE A 227 -5.77 -3.32 -19.92
N ALA A 228 -6.55 -3.57 -20.95
CA ALA A 228 -6.43 -2.87 -22.22
C ALA A 228 -6.63 -1.36 -22.07
N VAL A 229 -7.64 -0.93 -21.31
CA VAL A 229 -7.88 0.49 -21.02
C VAL A 229 -6.72 1.09 -20.19
N MET A 230 -6.24 0.36 -19.18
CA MET A 230 -5.09 0.80 -18.37
C MET A 230 -3.83 0.97 -19.22
N LYS A 231 -3.55 0.05 -20.15
CA LYS A 231 -2.42 0.15 -21.09
C LYS A 231 -2.55 1.36 -22.01
N ALA A 232 -3.76 1.64 -22.52
CA ALA A 232 -4.00 2.83 -23.34
C ALA A 232 -3.75 4.13 -22.54
N VAL A 233 -4.14 4.19 -21.27
CA VAL A 233 -3.84 5.34 -20.39
C VAL A 233 -2.34 5.44 -20.12
N LYS A 234 -1.65 4.35 -19.78
CA LYS A 234 -0.20 4.30 -19.57
C LYS A 234 0.55 4.84 -20.78
N ASP A 235 0.23 4.34 -21.97
CA ASP A 235 0.90 4.72 -23.21
C ASP A 235 0.65 6.19 -23.59
N SER A 236 -0.46 6.74 -23.13
CA SER A 236 -0.80 8.16 -23.34
C SER A 236 -0.09 9.12 -22.37
N ILE A 237 0.36 8.62 -21.21
CA ILE A 237 1.06 9.43 -20.20
C ILE A 237 2.58 9.24 -20.35
N ASN A 238 3.04 7.99 -20.17
CA ASN A 238 4.45 7.62 -20.24
C ASN A 238 4.61 6.11 -20.52
N PRO A 239 4.78 5.68 -21.77
CA PRO A 239 4.91 4.27 -22.11
C PRO A 239 6.14 3.59 -21.48
N TYR A 240 7.16 4.37 -21.12
CA TYR A 240 8.42 3.90 -20.51
C TYR A 240 8.49 4.24 -19.00
N SER A 241 7.38 4.16 -18.30
CA SER A 241 7.30 4.57 -16.88
C SER A 241 8.13 3.70 -15.92
N VAL A 242 8.43 2.45 -16.30
CA VAL A 242 9.27 1.53 -15.52
C VAL A 242 10.64 1.44 -16.18
N ASP A 243 11.69 1.73 -15.43
CA ASP A 243 13.06 1.65 -15.94
C ASP A 243 13.56 0.19 -16.00
N MET A 244 14.57 -0.02 -16.84
CA MET A 244 15.13 -1.34 -17.13
C MET A 244 15.73 -2.03 -15.90
N LEU A 245 16.36 -1.28 -15.00
CA LEU A 245 16.96 -1.83 -13.78
C LEU A 245 15.86 -2.28 -12.82
N ALA A 246 14.82 -1.45 -12.65
CA ALA A 246 13.67 -1.77 -11.81
C ALA A 246 12.93 -3.03 -12.29
N GLU A 247 12.69 -3.15 -13.62
CA GLU A 247 12.11 -4.35 -14.25
C GLU A 247 12.95 -5.60 -13.95
N ARG A 248 14.27 -5.51 -14.16
CA ARG A 248 15.20 -6.63 -13.97
C ARG A 248 15.25 -7.12 -12.51
N LEU A 249 15.29 -6.18 -11.56
CA LEU A 249 15.35 -6.52 -10.14
C LEU A 249 14.00 -7.01 -9.61
N ALA A 250 12.89 -6.48 -10.12
CA ALA A 250 11.56 -7.00 -9.80
C ALA A 250 11.38 -8.44 -10.32
N LEU A 251 11.86 -8.74 -11.53
CA LEU A 251 11.85 -10.11 -12.06
C LEU A 251 12.64 -11.06 -11.15
N ALA A 252 13.85 -10.68 -10.74
CA ALA A 252 14.67 -11.48 -9.83
C ALA A 252 13.97 -11.71 -8.46
N ALA A 253 13.20 -10.72 -7.99
CA ALA A 253 12.39 -10.87 -6.78
C ALA A 253 11.26 -11.90 -6.98
N VAL A 254 10.55 -11.85 -8.11
CA VAL A 254 9.48 -12.82 -8.43
C VAL A 254 10.01 -14.24 -8.53
N GLU A 255 11.22 -14.42 -9.06
CA GLU A 255 11.89 -15.73 -9.16
C GLU A 255 12.37 -16.31 -7.81
N ASP A 256 12.33 -15.50 -6.75
CA ASP A 256 12.73 -15.89 -5.38
C ASP A 256 11.58 -15.67 -4.38
N TRP A 257 10.36 -15.95 -4.79
CA TRP A 257 9.15 -15.62 -4.05
C TRP A 257 9.08 -16.26 -2.66
N ASP A 258 9.63 -17.48 -2.50
CA ASP A 258 9.66 -18.19 -1.21
C ASP A 258 10.39 -17.39 -0.12
N TYR A 259 11.46 -16.66 -0.47
CA TYR A 259 12.15 -15.76 0.46
C TYR A 259 11.21 -14.72 1.04
N TYR A 260 10.33 -14.13 0.22
CA TYR A 260 9.39 -13.11 0.66
C TYR A 260 8.22 -13.70 1.48
N LEU A 261 7.83 -14.92 1.21
CA LEU A 261 6.88 -15.64 2.06
C LEU A 261 7.46 -15.92 3.46
N GLU A 262 8.73 -16.24 3.56
CA GLU A 262 9.42 -16.47 4.84
C GLU A 262 9.58 -15.16 5.63
N THR A 263 10.09 -14.11 5.00
CA THR A 263 10.24 -12.79 5.66
C THR A 263 8.89 -12.19 6.03
N GLY A 264 7.86 -12.38 5.22
CA GLY A 264 6.49 -12.00 5.53
C GLY A 264 5.95 -12.67 6.79
N ARG A 265 6.19 -13.98 6.97
CA ARG A 265 5.83 -14.71 8.21
C ARG A 265 6.58 -14.17 9.43
N ALA A 266 7.88 -13.93 9.30
CA ALA A 266 8.69 -13.36 10.39
C ALA A 266 8.18 -11.99 10.83
N ILE A 267 7.72 -11.15 9.88
CA ILE A 267 7.08 -9.86 10.18
C ILE A 267 5.75 -10.07 10.91
N GLN A 268 4.93 -11.03 10.47
CA GLN A 268 3.65 -11.34 11.13
C GLN A 268 3.87 -11.80 12.58
N GLU A 269 4.78 -12.72 12.81
CA GLU A 269 5.12 -13.21 14.15
C GLU A 269 5.63 -12.09 15.06
N THR A 270 6.49 -11.22 14.52
CA THR A 270 7.01 -10.05 15.26
C THR A 270 5.92 -9.04 15.56
N ARG A 271 5.00 -8.78 14.60
CA ARG A 271 3.84 -7.91 14.77
C ARG A 271 2.93 -8.40 15.89
N ASP A 272 2.56 -9.67 15.84
CA ASP A 272 1.60 -10.25 16.78
C ASP A 272 2.19 -10.28 18.20
N TRP A 273 3.47 -10.61 18.32
CA TRP A 273 4.18 -10.49 19.59
C TRP A 273 4.23 -9.03 20.09
N PHE A 274 4.63 -8.08 19.25
CA PHE A 274 4.75 -6.67 19.64
C PHE A 274 3.41 -6.08 20.05
N ALA A 275 2.33 -6.41 19.33
CA ALA A 275 0.97 -6.02 19.68
C ALA A 275 0.57 -6.58 21.06
N GLY A 276 0.89 -7.85 21.35
CA GLY A 276 0.65 -8.46 22.66
C GLY A 276 1.39 -7.76 23.81
N GLU A 277 2.67 -7.40 23.58
CA GLU A 277 3.47 -6.67 24.56
C GLU A 277 2.95 -5.24 24.81
N LEU A 278 2.52 -4.54 23.76
CA LEU A 278 1.90 -3.22 23.90
C LEU A 278 0.56 -3.31 24.63
N ALA A 279 -0.26 -4.32 24.36
CA ALA A 279 -1.52 -4.55 25.07
C ALA A 279 -1.29 -4.79 26.58
N ALA A 280 -0.22 -5.50 26.94
CA ALA A 280 0.20 -5.67 28.35
C ALA A 280 0.66 -4.37 29.03
N LEU A 281 0.95 -3.32 28.25
CA LEU A 281 1.24 -1.96 28.74
C LEU A 281 0.02 -1.03 28.68
N ASP A 282 -1.18 -1.60 28.58
CA ASP A 282 -2.47 -0.89 28.49
C ASP A 282 -2.64 -0.04 27.21
N PHE A 283 -1.96 -0.37 26.11
CA PHE A 283 -2.28 0.24 24.82
C PHE A 283 -3.55 -0.35 24.23
N GLN A 284 -4.38 0.47 23.60
CA GLN A 284 -5.46 0.01 22.71
C GLN A 284 -4.88 -0.18 21.32
N ILE A 285 -5.05 -1.38 20.76
CA ILE A 285 -4.43 -1.74 19.46
C ILE A 285 -5.52 -2.23 18.54
N LEU A 286 -5.58 -1.67 17.32
CA LEU A 286 -6.47 -2.21 16.30
C LEU A 286 -5.90 -3.53 15.76
N PRO A 287 -6.77 -4.51 15.45
CA PRO A 287 -6.32 -5.76 14.85
C PRO A 287 -5.67 -5.48 13.50
N SER A 288 -4.37 -5.77 13.40
CA SER A 288 -3.62 -5.48 12.18
C SER A 288 -3.32 -6.75 11.40
N GLN A 289 -3.49 -6.63 10.09
CA GLN A 289 -3.14 -7.63 9.09
C GLN A 289 -2.15 -7.07 8.06
N THR A 290 -1.27 -6.15 8.52
CA THR A 290 -0.27 -5.45 7.71
C THR A 290 1.12 -5.61 8.33
N ASN A 291 2.12 -4.89 7.82
CA ASN A 291 3.45 -4.78 8.42
C ASN A 291 3.58 -3.60 9.41
N PHE A 292 2.49 -3.18 10.03
CA PHE A 292 2.46 -2.15 11.07
C PHE A 292 1.33 -2.42 12.07
N VAL A 293 1.37 -1.74 13.20
CA VAL A 293 0.25 -1.66 14.16
C VAL A 293 -0.20 -0.21 14.29
N LEU A 294 -1.51 -0.01 14.54
CA LEU A 294 -2.07 1.27 14.95
C LEU A 294 -2.44 1.16 16.44
N ALA A 295 -1.68 1.85 17.31
CA ALA A 295 -1.71 1.68 18.74
C ALA A 295 -1.95 3.03 19.46
N GLN A 296 -2.89 3.05 20.41
CA GLN A 296 -3.20 4.20 21.24
C GLN A 296 -2.63 3.97 22.66
N PRO A 297 -1.66 4.77 23.10
CA PRO A 297 -1.21 4.75 24.48
C PRO A 297 -2.30 5.29 25.42
N THR A 298 -2.46 4.71 26.60
CA THR A 298 -3.45 5.17 27.59
C THR A 298 -2.83 5.88 28.79
N ARG A 299 -1.54 5.63 29.08
CA ARG A 299 -0.81 6.23 30.21
C ARG A 299 -0.12 7.54 29.89
N ILE A 300 0.10 7.82 28.63
CA ILE A 300 0.78 9.00 28.08
C ILE A 300 0.04 9.40 26.79
N SER A 301 0.07 10.68 26.41
CA SER A 301 -0.53 11.08 25.15
C SER A 301 0.28 10.58 23.95
N ALA A 302 -0.40 10.30 22.81
CA ALA A 302 0.30 9.92 21.59
C ALA A 302 1.31 10.98 21.12
N ALA A 303 0.98 12.26 21.28
CA ALA A 303 1.88 13.36 20.95
C ALA A 303 3.17 13.35 21.80
N GLU A 304 3.05 13.12 23.10
CA GLU A 304 4.21 13.07 24.01
C GLU A 304 5.04 11.82 23.76
N LEU A 305 4.40 10.64 23.58
CA LEU A 305 5.13 9.41 23.24
C LEU A 305 5.86 9.53 21.89
N PHE A 306 5.20 10.13 20.88
CA PHE A 306 5.82 10.41 19.58
C PHE A 306 7.10 11.25 19.74
N GLN A 307 7.04 12.35 20.49
CA GLN A 307 8.18 13.23 20.72
C GLN A 307 9.32 12.52 21.47
N LYS A 308 9.00 11.77 22.55
CA LYS A 308 10.00 11.03 23.33
C LYS A 308 10.68 9.91 22.54
N LEU A 309 9.95 9.25 21.61
CA LEU A 309 10.52 8.28 20.70
C LEU A 309 11.47 8.94 19.69
N GLU A 310 11.07 10.08 19.12
CA GLU A 310 11.91 10.85 18.19
C GLU A 310 13.21 11.33 18.86
N GLU A 311 13.18 11.78 20.13
CA GLU A 311 14.36 12.13 20.92
C GLU A 311 15.34 10.93 21.10
N ARG A 312 14.82 9.70 21.02
CA ARG A 312 15.60 8.44 21.06
C ARG A 312 15.94 7.90 19.68
N ARG A 313 15.72 8.70 18.60
CA ARG A 313 15.91 8.33 17.19
C ARG A 313 15.06 7.14 16.74
N ILE A 314 13.88 6.97 17.35
CA ILE A 314 12.88 6.00 16.95
C ILE A 314 11.75 6.76 16.25
N TYR A 315 11.63 6.58 14.94
CA TYR A 315 10.69 7.31 14.10
C TYR A 315 9.45 6.49 13.80
N VAL A 316 8.31 6.91 14.32
CA VAL A 316 6.99 6.31 14.08
C VAL A 316 6.09 7.31 13.34
N ARG A 317 4.91 6.91 12.92
CA ARG A 317 3.98 7.81 12.23
C ARG A 317 2.90 8.30 13.19
N TYR A 318 2.71 9.62 13.24
CA TYR A 318 1.65 10.29 13.99
C TYR A 318 0.73 11.09 13.07
N PHE A 319 -0.57 11.13 13.35
CA PHE A 319 -1.61 11.76 12.53
C PHE A 319 -2.41 12.80 13.33
N PRO A 320 -1.82 13.91 13.79
CA PRO A 320 -2.46 14.86 14.70
C PRO A 320 -3.70 15.57 14.11
N LYS A 321 -3.83 15.55 12.77
CA LYS A 321 -4.95 16.20 12.04
C LYS A 321 -6.09 15.23 11.70
N ALA A 322 -5.89 13.93 11.90
CA ALA A 322 -6.91 12.93 11.63
C ALA A 322 -7.70 12.64 12.91
N GLU A 323 -8.86 13.28 13.05
CA GLU A 323 -9.64 13.33 14.29
C GLU A 323 -9.86 11.94 14.93
N ARG A 324 -10.15 10.93 14.12
CA ARG A 324 -10.43 9.57 14.59
C ARG A 324 -9.20 8.82 15.12
N ILE A 325 -7.99 9.21 14.70
CA ILE A 325 -6.73 8.51 15.06
C ILE A 325 -5.66 9.48 15.61
N LYS A 326 -6.04 10.69 16.00
CA LYS A 326 -5.12 11.68 16.59
C LYS A 326 -4.47 11.22 17.88
N ASP A 327 -5.07 10.25 18.55
CA ASP A 327 -4.58 9.66 19.81
C ASP A 327 -3.82 8.35 19.57
N PHE A 328 -3.59 7.95 18.32
CA PHE A 328 -2.86 6.75 17.93
C PHE A 328 -1.51 7.07 17.32
N LEU A 329 -0.59 6.10 17.42
CA LEU A 329 0.64 6.03 16.65
C LEU A 329 0.60 4.81 15.72
N ARG A 330 0.99 4.98 14.46
CA ARG A 330 1.24 3.85 13.57
C ARG A 330 2.71 3.51 13.62
N ILE A 331 3.01 2.27 14.00
CA ILE A 331 4.37 1.77 14.20
C ILE A 331 4.59 0.64 13.18
N SER A 332 5.49 0.84 12.24
CA SER A 332 5.91 -0.23 11.32
C SER A 332 6.65 -1.32 12.09
N ILE A 333 6.60 -2.55 11.58
CA ILE A 333 7.26 -3.69 12.21
C ILE A 333 8.66 -3.84 11.64
N GLY A 334 9.64 -3.64 12.49
CA GLY A 334 11.06 -3.90 12.26
C GLY A 334 11.43 -5.37 12.46
N GLN A 335 12.72 -5.68 12.40
CA GLN A 335 13.21 -7.00 12.83
C GLN A 335 12.96 -7.20 14.33
N ARG A 336 12.96 -8.43 14.78
CA ARG A 336 12.64 -8.78 16.17
C ARG A 336 13.48 -8.00 17.17
N GLU A 337 14.77 -7.92 16.97
CA GLU A 337 15.73 -7.23 17.84
C GLU A 337 15.50 -5.71 17.88
N GLU A 338 15.12 -5.12 16.74
CA GLU A 338 14.74 -3.70 16.68
C GLU A 338 13.46 -3.45 17.50
N MET A 339 12.45 -4.33 17.35
CA MET A 339 11.18 -4.18 18.07
C MET A 339 11.33 -4.45 19.57
N GLU A 340 12.25 -5.31 20.00
CA GLU A 340 12.62 -5.49 21.40
C GLU A 340 13.24 -4.21 21.99
N THR A 341 14.10 -3.55 21.22
CA THR A 341 14.69 -2.25 21.59
C THR A 341 13.61 -1.17 21.72
N VAL A 342 12.71 -1.07 20.73
CA VAL A 342 11.60 -0.11 20.74
C VAL A 342 10.67 -0.36 21.95
N LEU A 343 10.34 -1.61 22.22
CA LEU A 343 9.51 -1.99 23.36
C LEU A 343 10.17 -1.60 24.70
N ALA A 344 11.47 -1.82 24.84
CA ALA A 344 12.21 -1.43 26.06
C ALA A 344 12.15 0.09 26.30
N VAL A 345 12.33 0.87 25.23
CA VAL A 345 12.22 2.35 25.30
C VAL A 345 10.78 2.78 25.64
N ILE A 346 9.76 2.16 25.03
CA ILE A 346 8.35 2.45 25.36
C ILE A 346 8.07 2.13 26.85
N LYS A 347 8.55 1.00 27.36
CA LYS A 347 8.41 0.61 28.79
C LYS A 347 9.04 1.65 29.72
N GLU A 348 10.25 2.14 29.40
CA GLU A 348 10.93 3.20 30.16
C GLU A 348 10.09 4.49 30.17
N ILE A 349 9.63 4.95 29.00
CA ILE A 349 8.85 6.18 28.86
C ILE A 349 7.51 6.09 29.62
N CYS A 350 6.82 4.97 29.55
CA CYS A 350 5.52 4.78 30.21
C CYS A 350 5.63 4.55 31.73
N SER A 351 6.85 4.30 32.24
CA SER A 351 7.10 4.10 33.67
C SER A 351 7.59 5.37 34.37
N SER A 352 7.92 6.41 33.60
CA SER A 352 8.41 7.72 34.08
C SER A 352 7.25 8.69 34.28
#